data_56366b3361825dce02bbe0b8f4d840a8
#
_entry.id   56366b3361825dce02bbe0b8f4d840a8
#
_cell.length_a   1.000
_cell.length_b   1.000
_cell.length_c   1.000
_cell.angle_alpha   90.00
_cell.angle_beta   90.00
_cell.angle_gamma   90.00
#
_symmetry.space_group_name_H-M   'P 1'
#
loop_
_entity.id
_entity.type
_entity.pdbx_description
1 polymer ?
#
loop_
_entity_poly.entity_id
_entity_poly.type
_entity_poly.pdbx_seq_one_letter_code
_entity_poly.pdbx_strand_id
1 'polypeptide(L)'
;MRKFLYRFLLFSLLPLLTFLVLEIRIRTKHTQLFQEEKLEQAFRHKAGAYQWVNTIKHPKKVFLLGSSSIKYGLSCRELNRLAADSLAFINLAADARDPIETYFILKQLDLSAVSAMYMGIDPWIYTRNYYRNRHQYLLLDLPFTKALRYSKDYDLRLFAKRYKALFHFPDPDHPAAILQTSIPADFGSVALTKKPVNFNDPVSKKFRLNEYGWSELQFTYLQKIVSLCQEKGIAFTAFYPPRRMDFINDYESNCRDIQASFLAQLQKSGFTKQIKSSILSLQPGNDSLFADAYHLNKAGQETYSRYFFSFVQEN
;
A
#
# COMPACT_ATOMS: atom_id res chain seq x y z
N MET A 1 54.05 13.21 13.29
CA MET A 1 52.64 13.40 13.70
C MET A 1 51.88 14.44 12.88
N ARG A 2 52.33 15.70 12.71
CA ARG A 2 51.64 16.73 11.91
C ARG A 2 51.40 16.32 10.42
N LYS A 3 52.40 15.73 9.74
CA LYS A 3 52.25 15.24 8.33
C LYS A 3 51.26 14.08 8.22
N PHE A 4 51.15 13.22 9.22
CA PHE A 4 50.20 12.13 9.27
C PHE A 4 48.76 12.64 9.47
N LEU A 5 48.58 13.58 10.41
CA LEU A 5 47.28 14.22 10.63
C LEU A 5 46.77 14.97 9.39
N TYR A 6 47.68 15.68 8.70
CA TYR A 6 47.33 16.40 7.47
C TYR A 6 46.93 15.45 6.34
N ARG A 7 47.63 14.34 6.15
CA ARG A 7 47.27 13.30 5.17
C ARG A 7 45.95 12.60 5.54
N PHE A 8 45.75 12.32 6.83
CA PHE A 8 44.51 11.73 7.31
C PHE A 8 43.30 12.67 7.12
N LEU A 9 43.47 13.95 7.40
CA LEU A 9 42.43 14.97 7.15
C LEU A 9 42.13 15.10 5.66
N LEU A 10 43.14 15.16 4.78
CA LEU A 10 42.95 15.20 3.33
C LEU A 10 42.25 13.95 2.82
N PHE A 11 42.59 12.76 3.31
CA PHE A 11 41.97 11.51 2.93
C PHE A 11 40.52 11.42 3.41
N SER A 12 40.21 11.99 4.58
CA SER A 12 38.85 12.06 5.12
C SER A 12 37.99 13.14 4.46
N LEU A 13 38.60 14.21 3.94
CA LEU A 13 37.89 15.29 3.24
C LEU A 13 37.35 14.85 1.86
N LEU A 14 38.07 13.97 1.18
CA LEU A 14 37.68 13.50 -0.16
C LEU A 14 36.35 12.72 -0.15
N PRO A 15 36.13 11.71 0.72
CA PRO A 15 34.84 11.05 0.88
C PRO A 15 33.74 12.03 1.32
N LEU A 16 34.04 12.99 2.21
CA LEU A 16 33.10 13.99 2.68
C LEU A 16 32.63 14.92 1.55
N LEU A 17 33.54 15.39 0.72
CA LEU A 17 33.25 16.22 -0.45
C LEU A 17 32.46 15.43 -1.50
N THR A 18 32.85 14.19 -1.78
CA THR A 18 32.10 13.31 -2.68
C THR A 18 30.66 13.12 -2.19
N PHE A 19 30.53 12.89 -0.89
CA PHE A 19 29.25 12.75 -0.24
C PHE A 19 28.41 14.03 -0.33
N LEU A 20 29.01 15.19 -0.05
CA LEU A 20 28.36 16.49 -0.15
C LEU A 20 27.89 16.77 -1.60
N VAL A 21 28.72 16.47 -2.58
CA VAL A 21 28.37 16.59 -4.01
C VAL A 21 27.22 15.66 -4.38
N LEU A 22 27.21 14.44 -3.88
CA LEU A 22 26.11 13.49 -4.12
C LEU A 22 24.80 13.98 -3.48
N GLU A 23 24.84 14.50 -2.24
CA GLU A 23 23.67 15.07 -1.59
C GLU A 23 23.17 16.36 -2.28
N ILE A 24 24.08 17.22 -2.73
CA ILE A 24 23.73 18.39 -3.55
C ILE A 24 23.09 17.92 -4.85
N ARG A 25 23.65 16.91 -5.51
CA ARG A 25 23.04 16.31 -6.72
C ARG A 25 21.70 15.66 -6.43
N ILE A 26 21.52 14.99 -5.30
CA ILE A 26 20.21 14.48 -4.89
C ILE A 26 19.24 15.65 -4.75
N ARG A 27 19.62 16.72 -4.06
CA ARG A 27 18.75 17.89 -3.86
C ARG A 27 18.46 18.67 -5.14
N THR A 28 19.44 18.86 -6.00
CA THR A 28 19.27 19.58 -7.27
C THR A 28 18.58 18.74 -8.34
N LYS A 29 18.81 17.42 -8.36
CA LYS A 29 18.05 16.49 -9.20
C LYS A 29 16.75 16.04 -8.54
N HIS A 30 16.58 16.21 -7.23
CA HIS A 30 15.37 15.88 -6.50
C HIS A 30 14.15 16.59 -7.12
N THR A 31 14.30 17.83 -7.50
CA THR A 31 13.27 18.53 -8.27
C THR A 31 13.03 17.96 -9.67
N GLN A 32 14.01 17.23 -10.26
CA GLN A 32 13.88 16.66 -11.61
C GLN A 32 13.67 15.13 -11.64
N LEU A 33 14.23 14.39 -10.66
CA LEU A 33 14.17 12.92 -10.60
C LEU A 33 12.96 12.42 -9.78
N PHE A 34 12.51 13.24 -8.84
CA PHE A 34 11.35 13.00 -7.98
C PHE A 34 10.17 13.89 -8.33
N GLN A 35 10.21 14.49 -9.49
CA GLN A 35 8.97 14.92 -10.10
C GLN A 35 8.06 13.69 -10.10
N GLU A 36 6.91 13.88 -9.51
CA GLU A 36 5.83 12.89 -9.44
C GLU A 36 5.62 12.20 -10.80
N GLU A 37 5.89 12.91 -11.88
CA GLU A 37 5.91 12.44 -13.27
C GLU A 37 6.81 11.22 -13.53
N LYS A 38 7.98 11.13 -12.89
CA LYS A 38 8.88 9.98 -13.09
C LYS A 38 8.45 8.75 -12.29
N LEU A 39 7.92 8.95 -11.10
CA LEU A 39 7.28 7.88 -10.36
C LEU A 39 6.03 7.40 -11.09
N GLU A 40 5.26 8.34 -11.63
CA GLU A 40 4.12 8.03 -12.48
C GLU A 40 4.53 7.20 -13.70
N GLN A 41 5.59 7.58 -14.38
CA GLN A 41 6.15 6.81 -15.50
C GLN A 41 6.58 5.40 -15.05
N ALA A 42 7.27 5.28 -13.92
CA ALA A 42 7.70 3.99 -13.36
C ALA A 42 6.52 3.07 -12.98
N PHE A 43 5.37 3.63 -12.61
CA PHE A 43 4.15 2.87 -12.27
C PHE A 43 3.15 2.75 -13.43
N ARG A 44 3.37 3.46 -14.54
CA ARG A 44 2.47 3.44 -15.69
C ARG A 44 2.24 2.03 -16.25
N HIS A 45 3.28 1.20 -16.29
CA HIS A 45 3.17 -0.18 -16.73
C HIS A 45 2.22 -1.02 -15.86
N LYS A 46 2.18 -0.76 -14.55
CA LYS A 46 1.27 -1.45 -13.63
C LYS A 46 -0.18 -0.99 -13.81
N ALA A 47 -0.38 0.28 -14.10
CA ALA A 47 -1.69 0.82 -14.40
C ALA A 47 -2.28 0.24 -15.71
N GLY A 48 -1.43 -0.16 -16.66
CA GLY A 48 -1.83 -0.86 -17.88
C GLY A 48 -2.66 -2.11 -17.61
N ALA A 49 -2.36 -2.84 -16.54
CA ALA A 49 -3.14 -4.00 -16.11
C ALA A 49 -4.57 -3.68 -15.66
N TYR A 50 -4.91 -2.40 -15.47
CA TYR A 50 -6.22 -1.93 -14.99
C TYR A 50 -6.97 -1.09 -16.02
N GLN A 51 -6.49 -0.99 -17.27
CA GLN A 51 -7.16 -0.20 -18.31
C GLN A 51 -8.58 -0.73 -18.65
N TRP A 52 -8.84 -2.00 -18.39
CA TRP A 52 -10.18 -2.58 -18.49
C TRP A 52 -11.24 -1.85 -17.64
N VAL A 53 -10.83 -1.19 -16.55
CA VAL A 53 -11.71 -0.39 -15.67
C VAL A 53 -12.37 0.75 -16.46
N ASN A 54 -11.64 1.33 -17.41
CA ASN A 54 -12.15 2.42 -18.25
C ASN A 54 -13.16 1.94 -19.28
N THR A 55 -13.21 0.63 -19.56
CA THR A 55 -14.19 0.04 -20.49
C THR A 55 -15.56 -0.22 -19.84
N ILE A 56 -15.61 -0.26 -18.51
CA ILE A 56 -16.87 -0.44 -17.77
C ILE A 56 -17.71 0.84 -17.89
N LYS A 57 -18.84 0.73 -18.57
CA LYS A 57 -19.79 1.84 -18.77
C LYS A 57 -20.89 1.77 -17.70
N HIS A 58 -20.59 2.31 -16.54
CA HIS A 58 -21.54 2.42 -15.44
C HIS A 58 -21.46 3.82 -14.81
N PRO A 59 -22.61 4.47 -14.52
CA PRO A 59 -22.64 5.86 -14.04
C PRO A 59 -22.12 6.02 -12.61
N LYS A 60 -22.12 4.94 -11.82
CA LYS A 60 -21.66 4.93 -10.42
C LYS A 60 -20.75 3.74 -10.17
N LYS A 61 -19.45 3.97 -10.22
CA LYS A 61 -18.42 2.96 -9.90
C LYS A 61 -17.99 3.07 -8.45
N VAL A 62 -17.73 1.93 -7.82
CA VAL A 62 -17.15 1.83 -6.47
C VAL A 62 -15.85 1.06 -6.57
N PHE A 63 -14.75 1.68 -6.17
CA PHE A 63 -13.44 1.04 -6.18
C PHE A 63 -13.10 0.43 -4.83
N LEU A 64 -12.66 -0.83 -4.85
CA LEU A 64 -12.12 -1.53 -3.70
C LEU A 64 -10.59 -1.53 -3.81
N LEU A 65 -9.92 -0.94 -2.84
CA LEU A 65 -8.48 -0.70 -2.82
C LEU A 65 -7.84 -1.49 -1.67
N GLY A 66 -6.57 -1.84 -1.80
CA GLY A 66 -5.83 -2.48 -0.74
C GLY A 66 -4.92 -3.61 -1.21
N SER A 67 -4.53 -4.46 -0.29
CA SER A 67 -3.63 -5.58 -0.53
C SER A 67 -4.40 -6.87 -0.86
N SER A 68 -3.71 -8.01 -0.73
CA SER A 68 -4.28 -9.35 -0.90
C SER A 68 -5.50 -9.61 -0.02
N SER A 69 -5.58 -8.97 1.14
CA SER A 69 -6.74 -9.11 2.03
C SER A 69 -8.04 -8.60 1.42
N ILE A 70 -7.98 -7.60 0.56
CA ILE A 70 -9.14 -7.11 -0.19
C ILE A 70 -9.31 -7.87 -1.50
N LYS A 71 -8.21 -8.18 -2.19
CA LYS A 71 -8.25 -8.98 -3.43
C LYS A 71 -8.98 -10.30 -3.23
N TYR A 72 -8.69 -10.98 -2.11
CA TYR A 72 -9.30 -12.27 -1.76
C TYR A 72 -10.46 -12.14 -0.76
N GLY A 73 -10.65 -10.96 -0.17
CA GLY A 73 -11.64 -10.71 0.87
C GLY A 73 -13.02 -10.33 0.36
N LEU A 74 -13.11 -9.70 -0.82
CA LEU A 74 -14.38 -9.22 -1.37
C LEU A 74 -14.58 -9.78 -2.78
N SER A 75 -15.80 -10.29 -3.07
CA SER A 75 -16.23 -10.70 -4.40
C SER A 75 -17.03 -9.58 -5.06
N CYS A 76 -16.47 -9.00 -6.12
CA CYS A 76 -17.21 -8.01 -6.90
C CYS A 76 -18.42 -8.60 -7.61
N ARG A 77 -18.39 -9.88 -7.98
CA ARG A 77 -19.55 -10.56 -8.55
C ARG A 77 -20.74 -10.57 -7.57
N GLU A 78 -20.48 -10.94 -6.30
CA GLU A 78 -21.52 -10.95 -5.28
C GLU A 78 -21.99 -9.53 -4.95
N LEU A 79 -21.07 -8.57 -4.82
CA LEU A 79 -21.42 -7.16 -4.60
C LEU A 79 -22.25 -6.57 -5.74
N ASN A 80 -21.87 -6.81 -6.99
CA ASN A 80 -22.63 -6.35 -8.16
C ASN A 80 -24.00 -7.02 -8.25
N ARG A 81 -24.10 -8.31 -7.91
CA ARG A 81 -25.39 -9.01 -7.81
C ARG A 81 -26.31 -8.38 -6.77
N LEU A 82 -25.77 -8.02 -5.59
CA LEU A 82 -26.52 -7.38 -4.51
C LEU A 82 -26.89 -5.93 -4.86
N ALA A 83 -26.06 -5.25 -5.60
CA ALA A 83 -26.30 -3.86 -6.02
C ALA A 83 -27.38 -3.73 -7.11
N ALA A 84 -27.73 -4.82 -7.79
CA ALA A 84 -28.79 -4.86 -8.82
C ALA A 84 -28.69 -3.67 -9.80
N ASP A 85 -27.51 -3.48 -10.40
CA ASP A 85 -27.19 -2.40 -11.35
C ASP A 85 -27.23 -0.96 -10.79
N SER A 86 -27.39 -0.78 -9.49
CA SER A 86 -27.31 0.56 -8.87
C SER A 86 -25.86 1.07 -8.71
N LEU A 87 -24.91 0.14 -8.55
CA LEU A 87 -23.48 0.40 -8.38
C LEU A 87 -22.66 -0.66 -9.13
N ALA A 88 -21.51 -0.29 -9.65
CA ALA A 88 -20.52 -1.23 -10.19
C ALA A 88 -19.29 -1.31 -9.28
N PHE A 89 -19.17 -2.39 -8.53
CA PHE A 89 -18.00 -2.67 -7.71
C PHE A 89 -16.85 -3.22 -8.54
N ILE A 90 -15.66 -2.66 -8.34
CA ILE A 90 -14.44 -2.98 -9.09
C ILE A 90 -13.31 -3.12 -8.08
N ASN A 91 -12.63 -4.27 -8.08
CA ASN A 91 -11.55 -4.54 -7.16
C ASN A 91 -10.19 -4.23 -7.81
N LEU A 92 -9.55 -3.18 -7.34
CA LEU A 92 -8.21 -2.77 -7.75
C LEU A 92 -7.11 -3.25 -6.80
N ALA A 93 -7.46 -4.00 -5.77
CA ALA A 93 -6.49 -4.55 -4.83
C ALA A 93 -5.58 -5.61 -5.49
N ALA A 94 -4.37 -5.72 -5.00
CA ALA A 94 -3.43 -6.74 -5.47
C ALA A 94 -2.53 -7.23 -4.33
N ASP A 95 -1.84 -8.37 -4.57
CA ASP A 95 -0.94 -8.93 -3.57
C ASP A 95 0.11 -7.92 -3.13
N ALA A 96 0.16 -7.69 -1.83
CA ALA A 96 1.09 -6.78 -1.17
C ALA A 96 1.07 -5.34 -1.75
N ARG A 97 -0.04 -4.90 -2.33
CA ARG A 97 -0.19 -3.52 -2.84
C ARG A 97 -0.19 -2.52 -1.69
N ASP A 98 0.55 -1.46 -1.88
CA ASP A 98 0.69 -0.37 -0.94
C ASP A 98 0.02 0.93 -1.43
N PRO A 99 -0.10 1.96 -0.57
CA PRO A 99 -0.68 3.25 -0.95
C PRO A 99 0.05 3.95 -2.09
N ILE A 100 1.38 3.79 -2.19
CA ILE A 100 2.19 4.44 -3.23
C ILE A 100 1.77 3.92 -4.60
N GLU A 101 1.80 2.59 -4.75
CA GLU A 101 1.38 1.92 -5.99
C GLU A 101 -0.09 2.22 -6.33
N THR A 102 -0.95 2.19 -5.31
CA THR A 102 -2.38 2.51 -5.46
C THR A 102 -2.59 3.92 -5.99
N TYR A 103 -1.91 4.92 -5.43
CA TYR A 103 -2.02 6.31 -5.87
C TYR A 103 -1.68 6.49 -7.35
N PHE A 104 -0.55 5.93 -7.80
CA PHE A 104 -0.14 6.07 -9.19
C PHE A 104 -1.03 5.31 -10.17
N ILE A 105 -1.62 4.20 -9.76
CA ILE A 105 -2.63 3.50 -10.57
C ILE A 105 -3.89 4.37 -10.70
N LEU A 106 -4.39 4.92 -9.60
CA LEU A 106 -5.58 5.79 -9.61
C LEU A 106 -5.40 7.01 -10.51
N LYS A 107 -4.21 7.60 -10.54
CA LYS A 107 -3.88 8.73 -11.43
C LYS A 107 -3.99 8.40 -12.93
N GLN A 108 -3.91 7.13 -13.31
CA GLN A 108 -3.97 6.68 -14.71
C GLN A 108 -5.38 6.19 -15.11
N LEU A 109 -6.32 6.17 -14.18
CA LEU A 109 -7.69 5.70 -14.43
C LEU A 109 -8.65 6.88 -14.61
N ASP A 110 -9.69 6.65 -15.41
CA ASP A 110 -10.82 7.57 -15.47
C ASP A 110 -11.68 7.46 -14.21
N LEU A 111 -11.62 8.47 -13.37
CA LEU A 111 -12.35 8.56 -12.11
C LEU A 111 -13.70 9.29 -12.23
N SER A 112 -14.10 9.73 -13.40
CA SER A 112 -15.28 10.60 -13.59
C SER A 112 -16.60 9.95 -13.13
N ALA A 113 -16.71 8.62 -13.25
CA ALA A 113 -17.88 7.87 -12.80
C ALA A 113 -17.69 7.19 -11.44
N VAL A 114 -16.58 7.47 -10.73
CA VAL A 114 -16.31 6.86 -9.42
C VAL A 114 -17.04 7.65 -8.34
N SER A 115 -17.99 7.02 -7.67
CA SER A 115 -18.76 7.64 -6.58
C SER A 115 -18.12 7.40 -5.21
N ALA A 116 -17.47 6.26 -5.02
CA ALA A 116 -16.84 5.91 -3.73
C ALA A 116 -15.59 5.04 -3.92
N MET A 117 -14.67 5.16 -2.97
CA MET A 117 -13.50 4.30 -2.81
C MET A 117 -13.43 3.75 -1.40
N TYR A 118 -13.30 2.44 -1.28
CA TYR A 118 -13.13 1.74 -0.01
C TYR A 118 -11.75 1.11 0.03
N MET A 119 -10.93 1.50 1.00
CA MET A 119 -9.56 1.02 1.11
C MET A 119 -9.35 0.15 2.34
N GLY A 120 -9.02 -1.12 2.12
CA GLY A 120 -8.60 -2.01 3.19
C GLY A 120 -7.22 -1.63 3.71
N ILE A 121 -7.13 -1.43 5.03
CA ILE A 121 -5.91 -1.05 5.72
C ILE A 121 -5.26 -2.28 6.33
N ASP A 122 -4.06 -2.57 5.86
CA ASP A 122 -3.17 -3.57 6.43
C ASP A 122 -2.02 -2.84 7.15
N PRO A 123 -2.04 -2.73 8.49
CA PRO A 123 -1.07 -1.91 9.22
C PRO A 123 0.41 -2.25 8.95
N TRP A 124 0.74 -3.52 8.64
CA TRP A 124 2.12 -3.89 8.27
C TRP A 124 2.62 -3.23 6.98
N ILE A 125 1.73 -2.80 6.08
CA ILE A 125 2.09 -2.05 4.87
C ILE A 125 2.72 -0.70 5.23
N TYR A 126 2.29 -0.13 6.35
CA TYR A 126 2.78 1.15 6.86
C TYR A 126 4.04 1.00 7.70
N THR A 127 4.64 -0.18 7.74
CA THR A 127 5.91 -0.40 8.42
C THR A 127 7.07 -0.12 7.48
N ARG A 128 8.19 0.35 8.04
CA ARG A 128 9.41 0.63 7.28
C ARG A 128 10.01 -0.61 6.62
N ASN A 129 9.77 -1.80 7.20
CA ASN A 129 10.29 -3.04 6.63
C ASN A 129 9.58 -3.44 5.34
N TYR A 130 8.29 -3.19 5.24
CA TYR A 130 7.55 -3.43 4.00
C TYR A 130 8.15 -2.63 2.84
N TYR A 131 8.50 -1.39 3.12
CA TYR A 131 9.15 -0.47 2.20
C TYR A 131 10.52 -0.95 1.70
N ARG A 132 11.31 -1.58 2.58
CA ARG A 132 12.67 -2.08 2.30
C ARG A 132 12.75 -2.97 1.07
N ASN A 133 11.73 -3.77 0.83
CA ASN A 133 11.78 -4.82 -0.18
C ASN A 133 11.22 -4.41 -1.55
N ARG A 134 10.38 -3.36 -1.61
CA ARG A 134 9.64 -3.02 -2.82
C ARG A 134 10.05 -1.71 -3.49
N HIS A 135 10.32 -0.68 -2.72
CA HIS A 135 10.46 0.68 -3.26
C HIS A 135 11.74 1.37 -2.77
N GLN A 136 12.86 0.67 -2.87
CA GLN A 136 14.16 1.18 -2.38
C GLN A 136 14.56 2.52 -3.00
N TYR A 137 14.14 2.81 -4.24
CA TYR A 137 14.39 4.09 -4.91
C TYR A 137 13.64 5.26 -4.27
N LEU A 138 12.55 5.00 -3.54
CA LEU A 138 11.84 6.04 -2.81
C LEU A 138 12.61 6.53 -1.55
N LEU A 139 13.69 5.84 -1.17
CA LEU A 139 14.63 6.37 -0.16
C LEU A 139 15.25 7.71 -0.59
N LEU A 140 15.25 7.99 -1.89
CA LEU A 140 15.70 9.26 -2.42
C LEU A 140 14.77 10.41 -2.02
N ASP A 141 13.47 10.16 -1.83
CA ASP A 141 12.49 11.17 -1.40
C ASP A 141 12.66 11.58 0.07
N LEU A 142 13.42 10.82 0.85
CA LEU A 142 13.68 11.17 2.24
C LEU A 142 14.79 12.24 2.35
N PRO A 143 14.61 13.29 3.16
CA PRO A 143 15.71 14.16 3.55
C PRO A 143 16.88 13.35 4.09
N PHE A 144 18.13 13.81 3.85
CA PHE A 144 19.34 13.11 4.25
C PHE A 144 19.29 12.57 5.69
N THR A 145 18.91 13.42 6.64
CA THR A 145 18.83 13.07 8.06
C THR A 145 17.83 11.95 8.34
N LYS A 146 16.67 11.97 7.65
CA LYS A 146 15.65 10.90 7.75
C LYS A 146 16.14 9.62 7.07
N ALA A 147 16.80 9.71 5.91
CA ALA A 147 17.36 8.56 5.21
C ALA A 147 18.49 7.89 6.01
N LEU A 148 19.36 8.68 6.63
CA LEU A 148 20.43 8.19 7.50
C LEU A 148 19.86 7.49 8.75
N ARG A 149 18.92 8.13 9.44
CA ARG A 149 18.22 7.52 10.58
C ARG A 149 17.55 6.22 10.21
N TYR A 150 16.84 6.22 9.10
CA TYR A 150 16.21 5.04 8.55
C TYR A 150 17.19 3.91 8.26
N SER A 151 18.33 4.22 7.63
CA SER A 151 19.37 3.23 7.30
C SER A 151 20.06 2.69 8.55
N LYS A 152 20.25 3.52 9.58
CA LYS A 152 20.80 3.11 10.87
C LYS A 152 19.89 2.10 11.57
N ASP A 153 18.58 2.34 11.53
CA ASP A 153 17.60 1.51 12.23
C ASP A 153 17.38 0.15 11.54
N TYR A 154 17.71 0.02 10.24
CA TYR A 154 17.37 -1.16 9.45
C TYR A 154 18.56 -1.86 8.80
N ASP A 155 19.31 -1.16 7.97
CA ASP A 155 20.43 -1.72 7.21
C ASP A 155 21.22 -0.58 6.56
N LEU A 156 22.46 -0.41 6.96
CA LEU A 156 23.36 0.61 6.38
C LEU A 156 23.53 0.46 4.86
N ARG A 157 23.35 -0.75 4.31
CA ARG A 157 23.35 -0.99 2.86
C ARG A 157 22.24 -0.24 2.13
N LEU A 158 21.15 0.10 2.82
CA LEU A 158 20.08 0.92 2.24
C LEU A 158 20.60 2.33 1.91
N PHE A 159 21.51 2.84 2.71
CA PHE A 159 22.13 4.14 2.45
C PHE A 159 22.95 4.12 1.15
N ALA A 160 23.72 3.07 0.92
CA ALA A 160 24.43 2.85 -0.36
C ALA A 160 23.46 2.69 -1.54
N LYS A 161 22.35 1.98 -1.33
CA LYS A 161 21.30 1.80 -2.36
C LYS A 161 20.62 3.11 -2.74
N ARG A 162 20.50 4.06 -1.82
CA ARG A 162 20.02 5.41 -2.10
C ARG A 162 20.85 6.08 -3.21
N TYR A 163 22.17 6.01 -3.11
CA TYR A 163 23.07 6.60 -4.12
C TYR A 163 23.12 5.78 -5.41
N LYS A 164 23.04 4.46 -5.30
CA LYS A 164 22.93 3.60 -6.47
C LYS A 164 21.69 3.94 -7.31
N ALA A 165 20.58 4.24 -6.68
CA ALA A 165 19.34 4.62 -7.36
C ALA A 165 19.44 5.94 -8.15
N LEU A 166 20.42 6.83 -7.81
CA LEU A 166 20.73 8.03 -8.63
C LEU A 166 21.27 7.69 -10.02
N PHE A 167 21.96 6.56 -10.14
CA PHE A 167 22.62 6.13 -11.37
C PHE A 167 21.83 5.05 -12.11
N HIS A 168 20.97 4.36 -11.39
CA HIS A 168 20.16 3.26 -11.89
C HIS A 168 18.69 3.51 -11.53
N PHE A 169 18.12 4.55 -12.11
CA PHE A 169 16.65 4.71 -12.05
C PHE A 169 16.02 3.51 -12.78
N PRO A 170 14.93 2.93 -12.26
CA PRO A 170 14.25 1.86 -12.98
C PRO A 170 14.01 2.33 -14.41
N ASP A 171 14.51 1.54 -15.33
CA ASP A 171 14.46 1.80 -16.75
C ASP A 171 13.01 2.05 -17.16
N PRO A 172 12.69 3.21 -17.75
CA PRO A 172 11.36 3.46 -18.29
C PRO A 172 10.99 2.47 -19.42
N ASP A 173 11.98 1.78 -19.98
CA ASP A 173 11.83 0.78 -21.03
C ASP A 173 11.47 -0.63 -20.51
N HIS A 174 10.99 -0.76 -19.28
CA HIS A 174 10.30 -2.00 -18.91
C HIS A 174 9.21 -2.27 -19.96
N PRO A 175 9.16 -3.51 -20.49
CA PRO A 175 8.26 -3.83 -21.58
C PRO A 175 6.86 -3.33 -21.22
N ALA A 176 6.29 -2.57 -22.15
CA ALA A 176 4.97 -1.97 -21.96
C ALA A 176 4.06 -3.02 -21.33
N ALA A 177 3.48 -2.69 -20.19
CA ALA A 177 2.56 -3.62 -19.55
C ALA A 177 1.55 -4.05 -20.60
N ILE A 178 1.32 -5.33 -20.70
CA ILE A 178 0.24 -5.85 -21.54
C ILE A 178 -1.01 -5.11 -21.13
N LEU A 179 -1.49 -4.23 -22.00
CA LEU A 179 -2.71 -3.47 -21.75
C LEU A 179 -3.85 -4.48 -21.61
N GLN A 180 -4.27 -4.72 -20.41
CA GLN A 180 -5.41 -5.59 -20.16
C GLN A 180 -6.69 -4.78 -20.37
N THR A 181 -7.36 -5.00 -21.49
CA THR A 181 -8.64 -4.37 -21.82
C THR A 181 -9.84 -5.29 -21.53
N SER A 182 -9.61 -6.60 -21.38
CA SER A 182 -10.67 -7.56 -21.04
C SER A 182 -11.00 -7.50 -19.55
N ILE A 183 -12.28 -7.39 -19.22
CA ILE A 183 -12.77 -7.38 -17.83
C ILE A 183 -12.51 -8.75 -17.20
N PRO A 184 -11.80 -8.82 -16.04
CA PRO A 184 -11.62 -10.08 -15.33
C PRO A 184 -12.95 -10.70 -14.88
N ALA A 185 -12.99 -12.02 -14.75
CA ALA A 185 -14.21 -12.79 -14.45
C ALA A 185 -14.97 -12.36 -13.18
N ASP A 186 -14.27 -11.81 -12.16
CA ASP A 186 -14.86 -11.26 -10.94
C ASP A 186 -14.41 -9.81 -10.72
N PHE A 187 -14.40 -8.98 -11.78
CA PHE A 187 -14.08 -7.56 -11.74
C PHE A 187 -12.83 -7.24 -10.90
N GLY A 188 -11.80 -8.08 -11.00
CA GLY A 188 -10.52 -7.96 -10.28
C GLY A 188 -10.45 -8.71 -8.96
N SER A 189 -11.54 -9.20 -8.40
CA SER A 189 -11.53 -10.08 -7.24
C SER A 189 -11.07 -11.50 -7.60
N VAL A 190 -10.52 -12.21 -6.63
CA VAL A 190 -10.06 -13.61 -6.79
C VAL A 190 -10.54 -14.44 -5.61
N ALA A 191 -11.16 -15.58 -5.87
CA ALA A 191 -11.54 -16.51 -4.83
C ALA A 191 -10.39 -17.50 -4.54
N LEU A 192 -10.05 -17.69 -3.27
CA LEU A 192 -9.13 -18.73 -2.84
C LEU A 192 -9.90 -20.03 -2.64
N THR A 193 -9.55 -21.04 -3.43
CA THR A 193 -10.17 -22.39 -3.36
C THR A 193 -9.47 -23.32 -2.37
N LYS A 194 -8.40 -22.88 -1.73
CA LYS A 194 -7.64 -23.68 -0.77
C LYS A 194 -8.53 -24.04 0.42
N LYS A 195 -8.50 -25.32 0.79
CA LYS A 195 -9.02 -25.80 2.08
C LYS A 195 -8.25 -25.09 3.21
N PRO A 196 -8.89 -24.86 4.37
CA PRO A 196 -8.22 -24.27 5.52
C PRO A 196 -6.93 -25.03 5.80
N VAL A 197 -5.80 -24.34 5.76
CA VAL A 197 -4.51 -24.92 6.12
C VAL A 197 -4.54 -25.15 7.63
N ASN A 198 -3.97 -26.29 8.06
CA ASN A 198 -3.84 -26.63 9.46
C ASN A 198 -3.22 -25.49 10.25
N PHE A 199 -3.93 -24.97 11.25
CA PHE A 199 -3.71 -23.70 11.95
C PHE A 199 -2.45 -23.66 12.84
N ASN A 200 -1.60 -24.68 12.79
CA ASN A 200 -0.38 -24.79 13.58
C ASN A 200 0.83 -24.04 13.01
N ASP A 201 0.66 -23.32 11.89
CA ASP A 201 1.78 -22.51 11.38
C ASP A 201 1.85 -21.21 12.19
N PRO A 202 2.88 -20.98 13.02
CA PRO A 202 2.93 -19.82 13.89
C PRO A 202 3.07 -18.56 13.04
N VAL A 203 1.96 -17.86 12.87
CA VAL A 203 1.86 -16.56 12.17
C VAL A 203 2.78 -15.53 12.82
N SER A 204 2.97 -15.65 14.15
CA SER A 204 3.79 -14.78 14.99
C SER A 204 5.25 -14.62 14.53
N LYS A 205 5.85 -15.63 13.87
CA LYS A 205 7.24 -15.56 13.43
C LYS A 205 7.45 -14.70 12.18
N LYS A 206 6.42 -14.49 11.34
CA LYS A 206 6.54 -13.74 10.08
C LYS A 206 6.33 -12.24 10.24
N PHE A 207 5.64 -11.80 11.29
CA PHE A 207 5.22 -10.41 11.46
C PHE A 207 5.74 -9.80 12.77
N ARG A 208 7.05 -9.75 12.95
CA ARG A 208 7.67 -8.96 14.03
C ARG A 208 7.56 -7.46 13.70
N LEU A 209 6.36 -6.94 13.80
CA LEU A 209 6.04 -5.59 13.31
C LEU A 209 6.55 -4.47 14.23
N ASN A 210 6.69 -4.77 15.53
CA ASN A 210 7.28 -3.81 16.50
C ASN A 210 8.74 -3.48 16.19
N GLU A 211 9.47 -4.38 15.51
CA GLU A 211 10.86 -4.11 15.13
C GLU A 211 11.00 -3.07 14.02
N TYR A 212 9.91 -2.73 13.32
CA TYR A 212 10.01 -2.05 12.02
C TYR A 212 9.58 -0.59 12.03
N GLY A 213 8.83 -0.15 13.04
CA GLY A 213 8.39 1.24 13.18
C GLY A 213 7.53 1.75 12.02
N TRP A 214 7.04 2.94 12.17
CA TRP A 214 6.12 3.60 11.24
C TRP A 214 6.82 4.13 9.97
N SER A 215 6.16 4.03 8.82
CA SER A 215 6.58 4.62 7.54
C SER A 215 5.77 5.87 7.22
N GLU A 216 6.32 7.05 7.45
CA GLU A 216 5.69 8.33 7.09
C GLU A 216 5.37 8.42 5.59
N LEU A 217 6.18 7.76 4.75
CA LEU A 217 6.00 7.83 3.31
C LEU A 217 4.74 7.10 2.86
N GLN A 218 4.49 5.87 3.33
CA GLN A 218 3.26 5.15 3.02
C GLN A 218 2.02 5.94 3.46
N PHE A 219 2.11 6.58 4.62
CA PHE A 219 1.05 7.42 5.11
C PHE A 219 0.84 8.68 4.26
N THR A 220 1.92 9.31 3.80
CA THR A 220 1.85 10.46 2.88
C THR A 220 1.09 10.10 1.60
N TYR A 221 1.31 8.90 1.05
CA TYR A 221 0.58 8.49 -0.14
C TYR A 221 -0.88 8.11 0.14
N LEU A 222 -1.19 7.61 1.32
CA LEU A 222 -2.58 7.49 1.76
C LEU A 222 -3.27 8.87 1.81
N GLN A 223 -2.59 9.88 2.36
CA GLN A 223 -3.09 11.26 2.36
C GLN A 223 -3.32 11.78 0.93
N LYS A 224 -2.40 11.50 0.00
CA LYS A 224 -2.57 11.88 -1.41
C LYS A 224 -3.78 11.18 -2.06
N ILE A 225 -4.05 9.93 -1.74
CA ILE A 225 -5.27 9.22 -2.22
C ILE A 225 -6.51 9.92 -1.68
N VAL A 226 -6.54 10.25 -0.39
CA VAL A 226 -7.68 10.96 0.21
C VAL A 226 -7.88 12.34 -0.41
N SER A 227 -6.79 13.10 -0.62
CA SER A 227 -6.86 14.41 -1.30
C SER A 227 -7.38 14.28 -2.73
N LEU A 228 -6.90 13.27 -3.48
CA LEU A 228 -7.41 12.99 -4.82
C LEU A 228 -8.93 12.70 -4.82
N CYS A 229 -9.41 11.93 -3.84
CA CYS A 229 -10.83 11.66 -3.69
C CYS A 229 -11.61 12.95 -3.39
N GLN A 230 -11.11 13.79 -2.48
CA GLN A 230 -11.75 15.08 -2.15
C GLN A 230 -11.82 16.02 -3.35
N GLU A 231 -10.73 16.14 -4.10
CA GLU A 231 -10.66 16.97 -5.32
C GLU A 231 -11.64 16.53 -6.40
N LYS A 232 -11.93 15.23 -6.46
CA LYS A 232 -12.86 14.63 -7.44
C LYS A 232 -14.29 14.46 -6.91
N GLY A 233 -14.58 14.83 -5.67
CA GLY A 233 -15.90 14.62 -5.05
C GLY A 233 -16.23 13.16 -4.79
N ILE A 234 -15.22 12.31 -4.64
CA ILE A 234 -15.37 10.88 -4.42
C ILE A 234 -15.42 10.60 -2.92
N ALA A 235 -16.40 9.86 -2.43
CA ALA A 235 -16.45 9.41 -1.05
C ALA A 235 -15.31 8.41 -0.78
N PHE A 236 -14.54 8.64 0.30
CA PHE A 236 -13.46 7.75 0.68
C PHE A 236 -13.68 7.16 2.07
N THR A 237 -13.54 5.84 2.18
CA THR A 237 -13.61 5.14 3.48
C THR A 237 -12.46 4.13 3.57
N ALA A 238 -11.67 4.25 4.63
CA ALA A 238 -10.67 3.24 4.98
C ALA A 238 -11.21 2.31 6.07
N PHE A 239 -10.90 1.01 5.97
CA PHE A 239 -11.41 0.01 6.91
C PHE A 239 -10.40 -1.12 7.13
N TYR A 240 -10.55 -1.84 8.25
CA TYR A 240 -9.75 -3.02 8.55
C TYR A 240 -10.41 -4.26 7.94
N PRO A 241 -9.72 -4.97 7.02
CA PRO A 241 -10.25 -6.24 6.51
C PRO A 241 -10.33 -7.29 7.61
N PRO A 242 -11.24 -8.28 7.50
CA PRO A 242 -11.39 -9.34 8.49
C PRO A 242 -10.10 -10.16 8.62
N ARG A 243 -9.85 -10.60 9.84
CA ARG A 243 -8.70 -11.42 10.22
C ARG A 243 -9.17 -12.56 11.12
N ARG A 244 -8.44 -13.67 11.07
CA ARG A 244 -8.66 -14.77 12.01
C ARG A 244 -8.26 -14.36 13.43
N MET A 245 -8.98 -14.84 14.44
CA MET A 245 -8.78 -14.37 15.82
C MET A 245 -7.40 -14.68 16.39
N ASP A 246 -6.81 -15.82 16.07
CA ASP A 246 -5.44 -16.14 16.49
C ASP A 246 -4.42 -15.15 15.89
N PHE A 247 -4.63 -14.74 14.63
CA PHE A 247 -3.85 -13.68 14.02
C PHE A 247 -4.06 -12.34 14.73
N ILE A 248 -5.30 -12.00 15.09
CA ILE A 248 -5.60 -10.75 15.82
C ILE A 248 -4.89 -10.73 17.16
N ASN A 249 -4.94 -11.82 17.93
CA ASN A 249 -4.31 -11.91 19.24
C ASN A 249 -2.78 -11.75 19.14
N ASP A 250 -2.14 -12.43 18.21
CA ASP A 250 -0.72 -12.28 17.95
C ASP A 250 -0.39 -10.88 17.41
N TYR A 251 -1.25 -10.35 16.56
CA TYR A 251 -1.12 -9.06 15.93
C TYR A 251 -1.29 -7.93 16.94
N GLU A 252 -2.30 -7.96 17.80
CA GLU A 252 -2.51 -6.93 18.81
C GLU A 252 -1.34 -6.82 19.79
N SER A 253 -0.73 -7.95 20.15
CA SER A 253 0.47 -7.93 20.99
C SER A 253 1.68 -7.32 20.29
N ASN A 254 1.80 -7.53 18.97
CA ASN A 254 2.99 -7.16 18.19
C ASN A 254 2.81 -5.87 17.35
N CYS A 255 1.59 -5.38 17.16
CA CYS A 255 1.27 -4.27 16.26
C CYS A 255 0.55 -3.12 16.95
N ARG A 256 0.24 -3.22 18.24
CA ARG A 256 -0.50 -2.19 18.98
C ARG A 256 0.09 -0.79 18.80
N ASP A 257 1.40 -0.69 18.87
CA ASP A 257 2.10 0.61 18.74
C ASP A 257 2.01 1.17 17.31
N ILE A 258 2.04 0.29 16.30
CA ILE A 258 1.91 0.69 14.89
C ILE A 258 0.48 1.11 14.60
N GLN A 259 -0.50 0.38 15.11
CA GLN A 259 -1.90 0.72 14.98
C GLN A 259 -2.23 2.02 15.72
N ALA A 260 -1.72 2.20 16.94
CA ALA A 260 -1.86 3.43 17.70
C ALA A 260 -1.22 4.63 16.97
N SER A 261 -0.02 4.45 16.42
CA SER A 261 0.67 5.46 15.61
C SER A 261 -0.11 5.80 14.35
N PHE A 262 -0.67 4.81 13.68
CA PHE A 262 -1.53 4.99 12.51
C PHE A 262 -2.78 5.80 12.85
N LEU A 263 -3.51 5.39 13.90
CA LEU A 263 -4.71 6.10 14.36
C LEU A 263 -4.40 7.54 14.79
N ALA A 264 -3.30 7.76 15.51
CA ALA A 264 -2.87 9.10 15.92
C ALA A 264 -2.54 9.99 14.72
N GLN A 265 -1.88 9.46 13.68
CA GLN A 265 -1.60 10.22 12.47
C GLN A 265 -2.87 10.55 11.68
N LEU A 266 -3.83 9.64 11.64
CA LEU A 266 -5.12 9.87 11.02
C LEU A 266 -5.92 10.94 11.74
N GLN A 267 -5.96 10.90 13.08
CA GLN A 267 -6.57 11.92 13.91
C GLN A 267 -5.94 13.29 13.65
N LYS A 268 -4.62 13.35 13.65
CA LYS A 268 -3.86 14.58 13.38
C LYS A 268 -4.11 15.13 11.99
N SER A 269 -4.39 14.28 11.02
CA SER A 269 -4.67 14.64 9.62
C SER A 269 -6.12 15.02 9.35
N GLY A 270 -6.99 14.99 10.35
CA GLY A 270 -8.42 15.30 10.19
C GLY A 270 -9.24 14.19 9.52
N PHE A 271 -8.65 13.01 9.28
CA PHE A 271 -9.30 11.87 8.60
C PHE A 271 -10.10 10.95 9.52
N THR A 272 -10.24 11.28 10.80
CA THR A 272 -10.96 10.46 11.80
C THR A 272 -12.42 10.17 11.44
N LYS A 273 -13.06 11.05 10.69
CA LYS A 273 -14.42 10.81 10.19
C LYS A 273 -14.50 9.76 9.07
N GLN A 274 -13.38 9.43 8.47
CA GLN A 274 -13.31 8.56 7.29
C GLN A 274 -12.83 7.14 7.62
N ILE A 275 -12.38 6.89 8.86
CA ILE A 275 -11.99 5.56 9.32
C ILE A 275 -13.03 5.03 10.30
N LYS A 276 -13.82 4.12 9.81
CA LYS A 276 -14.70 3.33 10.67
C LYS A 276 -13.92 2.12 11.17
N SER A 277 -13.46 2.19 12.41
CA SER A 277 -12.62 1.19 13.07
C SER A 277 -13.27 -0.20 13.21
N SER A 278 -14.53 -0.34 12.89
CA SER A 278 -15.32 -1.51 13.24
C SER A 278 -16.06 -2.17 12.08
N ILE A 279 -15.60 -2.00 10.84
CA ILE A 279 -16.18 -2.86 9.83
C ILE A 279 -15.68 -4.28 10.07
N LEU A 280 -16.45 -4.96 10.89
CA LEU A 280 -16.59 -6.40 10.91
C LEU A 280 -15.37 -7.15 11.43
N SER A 281 -15.28 -7.23 12.72
CA SER A 281 -14.87 -8.51 13.28
C SER A 281 -15.86 -9.55 12.76
N LEU A 282 -15.47 -10.37 11.77
CA LEU A 282 -16.12 -11.66 11.61
C LEU A 282 -16.06 -12.31 12.98
N GLN A 283 -17.23 -12.72 13.47
CA GLN A 283 -17.35 -13.18 14.84
C GLN A 283 -16.31 -14.27 15.17
N PRO A 284 -15.75 -14.28 16.38
CA PRO A 284 -14.84 -15.34 16.81
C PRO A 284 -15.49 -16.71 16.56
N GLY A 285 -14.76 -17.65 15.99
CA GLY A 285 -15.23 -19.01 15.76
C GLY A 285 -15.46 -19.40 14.30
N ASN A 286 -15.32 -18.48 13.33
CA ASN A 286 -15.49 -18.79 11.92
C ASN A 286 -14.16 -19.04 11.19
N ASP A 287 -13.25 -19.81 11.80
CA ASP A 287 -11.97 -20.18 11.19
C ASP A 287 -12.15 -20.92 9.86
N SER A 288 -13.28 -21.61 9.68
CA SER A 288 -13.67 -22.28 8.43
C SER A 288 -13.84 -21.32 7.24
N LEU A 289 -13.99 -20.01 7.48
CA LEU A 289 -14.11 -18.98 6.47
C LEU A 289 -12.77 -18.47 5.95
N PHE A 290 -11.64 -18.94 6.52
CA PHE A 290 -10.31 -18.50 6.14
C PHE A 290 -9.55 -19.59 5.36
N ALA A 291 -8.79 -19.18 4.36
CA ALA A 291 -7.85 -20.03 3.64
C ALA A 291 -6.49 -20.11 4.38
N ASP A 292 -6.16 -19.06 5.12
CA ASP A 292 -4.98 -18.94 6.00
C ASP A 292 -5.28 -17.93 7.12
N ALA A 293 -4.25 -17.45 7.80
CA ALA A 293 -4.43 -16.56 8.97
C ALA A 293 -5.05 -15.20 8.62
N TYR A 294 -4.99 -14.75 7.39
CA TYR A 294 -5.39 -13.40 6.97
C TYR A 294 -6.11 -13.30 5.63
N HIS A 295 -6.28 -14.42 4.91
CA HIS A 295 -7.07 -14.45 3.70
C HIS A 295 -8.34 -15.29 3.87
N LEU A 296 -9.45 -14.76 3.41
CA LEU A 296 -10.70 -15.50 3.35
C LEU A 296 -10.64 -16.57 2.24
N ASN A 297 -11.29 -17.71 2.48
CA ASN A 297 -11.62 -18.65 1.43
C ASN A 297 -12.88 -18.18 0.67
N LYS A 298 -13.31 -18.95 -0.33
CA LYS A 298 -14.49 -18.58 -1.15
C LYS A 298 -15.75 -18.32 -0.32
N ALA A 299 -16.05 -19.18 0.65
CA ALA A 299 -17.21 -19.01 1.52
C ALA A 299 -17.10 -17.78 2.41
N GLY A 300 -15.90 -17.52 2.96
CA GLY A 300 -15.61 -16.32 3.71
C GLY A 300 -15.73 -15.07 2.86
N GLN A 301 -15.22 -15.09 1.65
CA GLN A 301 -15.31 -13.98 0.71
C GLN A 301 -16.78 -13.62 0.39
N GLU A 302 -17.61 -14.61 0.08
CA GLU A 302 -19.03 -14.39 -0.19
C GLU A 302 -19.78 -13.85 1.05
N THR A 303 -19.53 -14.45 2.22
CA THR A 303 -20.14 -14.02 3.49
C THR A 303 -19.74 -12.58 3.82
N TYR A 304 -18.46 -12.27 3.73
CA TYR A 304 -17.95 -10.94 4.03
C TYR A 304 -18.44 -9.89 3.00
N SER A 305 -18.61 -10.25 1.74
CA SER A 305 -19.14 -9.35 0.71
C SER A 305 -20.58 -8.90 1.04
N ARG A 306 -21.41 -9.78 1.59
CA ARG A 306 -22.77 -9.43 2.04
C ARG A 306 -22.76 -8.43 3.18
N TYR A 307 -21.93 -8.65 4.19
CA TYR A 307 -21.75 -7.70 5.28
C TYR A 307 -21.24 -6.36 4.80
N PHE A 308 -20.24 -6.39 3.92
CA PHE A 308 -19.67 -5.18 3.34
C PHE A 308 -20.71 -4.40 2.55
N PHE A 309 -21.55 -5.08 1.79
CA PHE A 309 -22.63 -4.44 1.03
C PHE A 309 -23.63 -3.74 1.94
N SER A 310 -24.09 -4.39 3.03
CA SER A 310 -24.98 -3.75 4.02
C SER A 310 -24.32 -2.48 4.59
N PHE A 311 -23.04 -2.55 4.92
CA PHE A 311 -22.30 -1.36 5.38
C PHE A 311 -22.26 -0.24 4.32
N VAL A 312 -22.08 -0.55 3.04
CA VAL A 312 -22.08 0.45 1.96
C VAL A 312 -23.44 1.12 1.81
N GLN A 313 -24.52 0.40 2.08
CA GLN A 313 -25.88 0.95 1.98
C GLN A 313 -26.25 1.87 3.15
N GLU A 314 -25.65 1.67 4.33
CA GLU A 314 -25.92 2.47 5.52
C GLU A 314 -25.14 3.80 5.53
N ASN A 315 -24.22 4.00 4.59
CA ASN A 315 -23.28 5.12 4.55
C ASN A 315 -23.19 5.80 3.20
#